data_6cfc0530dd6b26b4d40163403539133e
#
_entry.id   6cfc0530dd6b26b4d40163403539133e
#
_cell.length_a   1.000
_cell.length_b   1.000
_cell.length_c   1.000
_cell.angle_alpha   90.00
_cell.angle_beta   90.00
_cell.angle_gamma   90.00
#
_symmetry.space_group_name_H-M   'P 1'
#
loop_
_entity.id
_entity.type
_entity.pdbx_description
1 polymer ?
#
loop_
_entity_poly.entity_id
_entity_poly.type
_entity_poly.pdbx_seq_one_letter_code
_entity_poly.pdbx_strand_id
1 'polypeptide(L)'
;MMNLEKMKQKKSKNSVKKGLLAATTILCLTSPMLQTQSVLAAENTAPAITIEKPDGWRQGETAVAITVDASHMPEGFSITKIEAKAGKDGSWQDVTGNGSISITGNQTVYVRVTDGEGKVYEQNRSIKCYDTEKPTLSASLSIR
;
A
#
# COMPACT_ATOMS: atom_id res chain seq x y z
N MET A 1 -7.41 -23.28 59.21
CA MET A 1 -6.58 -24.32 58.57
C MET A 1 -7.34 -25.16 57.55
N MET A 2 -8.53 -25.60 57.87
CA MET A 2 -9.34 -26.42 56.94
C MET A 2 -9.68 -25.68 55.60
N ASN A 3 -9.80 -24.40 55.62
CA ASN A 3 -10.15 -23.63 54.46
C ASN A 3 -9.03 -23.54 53.39
N LEU A 4 -7.78 -23.56 53.85
CA LEU A 4 -6.62 -23.53 52.96
C LEU A 4 -6.45 -24.81 52.16
N GLU A 5 -6.71 -25.94 52.78
CA GLU A 5 -6.65 -27.25 52.12
C GLU A 5 -7.75 -27.40 51.07
N LYS A 6 -8.93 -26.92 51.38
CA LYS A 6 -10.02 -26.88 50.40
C LYS A 6 -9.71 -25.98 49.23
N MET A 7 -9.06 -24.85 49.45
CA MET A 7 -8.63 -23.98 48.38
C MET A 7 -7.55 -24.61 47.49
N LYS A 8 -6.62 -25.31 48.08
CA LYS A 8 -5.59 -26.04 47.34
C LYS A 8 -6.19 -27.12 46.44
N GLN A 9 -7.13 -27.87 46.97
CA GLN A 9 -7.83 -28.88 46.18
C GLN A 9 -8.62 -28.28 45.03
N LYS A 10 -9.24 -27.13 45.24
CA LYS A 10 -9.98 -26.42 44.21
C LYS A 10 -9.07 -25.93 43.10
N LYS A 11 -7.89 -25.43 43.42
CA LYS A 11 -6.89 -25.03 42.42
C LYS A 11 -6.38 -26.23 41.62
N SER A 12 -6.14 -27.33 42.28
CA SER A 12 -5.71 -28.56 41.61
C SER A 12 -6.74 -29.04 40.57
N LYS A 13 -8.00 -29.04 40.98
CA LYS A 13 -9.08 -29.42 40.05
C LYS A 13 -9.20 -28.49 38.85
N ASN A 14 -9.02 -27.22 39.06
CA ASN A 14 -9.06 -26.25 37.96
C ASN A 14 -7.87 -26.43 37.03
N SER A 15 -6.72 -26.75 37.58
CA SER A 15 -5.52 -27.03 36.76
C SER A 15 -5.73 -28.27 35.87
N VAL A 16 -6.33 -29.31 36.39
CA VAL A 16 -6.65 -30.52 35.63
C VAL A 16 -7.65 -30.22 34.51
N LYS A 17 -8.63 -29.39 34.77
CA LYS A 17 -9.59 -28.97 33.74
C LYS A 17 -8.91 -28.18 32.62
N LYS A 18 -7.98 -27.36 32.96
CA LYS A 18 -7.19 -26.62 31.93
C LYS A 18 -6.34 -27.58 31.11
N GLY A 19 -5.79 -28.58 31.71
CA GLY A 19 -5.04 -29.59 30.97
C GLY A 19 -5.92 -30.39 29.99
N LEU A 20 -7.13 -30.69 30.38
CA LEU A 20 -8.09 -31.35 29.49
C LEU A 20 -8.52 -30.47 28.33
N LEU A 21 -8.70 -29.19 28.58
CA LEU A 21 -9.01 -28.22 27.52
C LEU A 21 -7.86 -28.07 26.55
N ALA A 22 -6.64 -28.15 27.00
CA ALA A 22 -5.47 -28.15 26.12
C ALA A 22 -5.46 -29.34 25.18
N ALA A 23 -6.01 -30.47 25.57
CA ALA A 23 -6.15 -31.62 24.68
C ALA A 23 -7.10 -31.38 23.51
N THR A 24 -8.07 -30.50 23.67
CA THR A 24 -8.99 -30.15 22.59
C THR A 24 -8.35 -29.26 21.53
N THR A 25 -7.22 -28.66 21.82
CA THR A 25 -6.47 -27.90 20.84
C THR A 25 -5.91 -28.75 19.68
N ILE A 26 -5.94 -30.03 19.82
CA ILE A 26 -5.63 -30.99 18.75
C ILE A 26 -6.54 -30.76 17.55
N LEU A 27 -7.71 -30.22 17.74
CA LEU A 27 -8.59 -29.79 16.65
C LEU A 27 -7.98 -28.72 15.78
N CYS A 28 -6.94 -28.07 16.22
CA CYS A 28 -6.14 -27.17 15.39
C CYS A 28 -5.47 -27.87 14.21
N LEU A 29 -5.52 -29.17 14.12
CA LEU A 29 -5.10 -29.92 12.93
C LEU A 29 -5.86 -29.52 11.67
N THR A 30 -7.04 -28.98 11.83
CA THR A 30 -7.81 -28.38 10.71
C THR A 30 -7.30 -27.01 10.35
N SER A 31 -6.45 -26.41 11.15
CA SER A 31 -5.89 -25.10 10.92
C SER A 31 -5.12 -24.95 9.63
N PRO A 32 -4.41 -25.93 9.08
CA PRO A 32 -3.71 -25.78 7.81
C PRO A 32 -4.60 -25.32 6.67
N MET A 33 -5.84 -25.72 6.66
CA MET A 33 -6.80 -25.28 5.65
C MET A 33 -7.24 -23.82 5.85
N LEU A 34 -7.28 -23.35 7.08
CA LEU A 34 -7.61 -21.98 7.41
C LEU A 34 -6.49 -21.02 7.05
N GLN A 35 -5.26 -21.50 7.00
CA GLN A 35 -4.10 -20.68 6.65
C GLN A 35 -4.16 -20.19 5.21
N THR A 36 -4.71 -20.96 4.30
CA THR A 36 -4.89 -20.53 2.92
C THR A 36 -5.87 -19.36 2.80
N GLN A 37 -6.87 -19.31 3.65
CA GLN A 37 -7.81 -18.20 3.69
C GLN A 37 -7.20 -16.93 4.26
N SER A 38 -6.34 -17.06 5.26
CA SER A 38 -5.65 -15.90 5.80
C SER A 38 -4.65 -15.29 4.82
N VAL A 39 -4.08 -16.07 3.93
CA VAL A 39 -3.22 -15.56 2.85
C VAL A 39 -4.03 -14.72 1.88
N LEU A 40 -5.23 -15.14 1.51
CA LEU A 40 -6.12 -14.37 0.65
C LEU A 40 -6.56 -13.05 1.29
N ALA A 41 -6.81 -13.05 2.58
CA ALA A 41 -7.15 -11.82 3.30
C ALA A 41 -5.99 -10.82 3.36
N ALA A 42 -4.75 -11.27 3.32
CA ALA A 42 -3.57 -10.41 3.30
C ALA A 42 -3.38 -9.69 1.96
N GLU A 43 -3.90 -10.20 0.86
CA GLU A 43 -3.77 -9.58 -0.45
C GLU A 43 -4.57 -8.27 -0.59
N ASN A 44 -5.60 -8.11 0.19
CA ASN A 44 -6.52 -6.97 0.11
C ASN A 44 -6.29 -5.92 1.20
N THR A 45 -5.12 -5.86 1.77
CA THR A 45 -4.82 -4.95 2.89
C THR A 45 -4.23 -3.61 2.47
N ALA A 46 -4.09 -3.35 1.18
CA ALA A 46 -3.53 -2.11 0.66
C ALA A 46 -4.49 -1.46 -0.34
N PRO A 47 -4.69 -0.13 -0.29
CA PRO A 47 -5.46 0.58 -1.31
C PRO A 47 -4.74 0.50 -2.66
N ALA A 48 -5.50 0.47 -3.75
CA ALA A 48 -4.94 0.48 -5.09
C ALA A 48 -4.53 1.90 -5.47
N ILE A 49 -3.23 2.15 -5.58
CA ILE A 49 -2.68 3.45 -5.96
C ILE A 49 -2.34 3.40 -7.46
N THR A 50 -2.98 4.23 -8.25
CA THR A 50 -2.74 4.36 -9.68
C THR A 50 -2.11 5.72 -9.99
N ILE A 51 -1.00 5.71 -10.69
CA ILE A 51 -0.31 6.90 -11.19
C ILE A 51 -0.46 6.87 -12.70
N GLU A 52 -1.21 7.80 -13.28
CA GLU A 52 -1.49 7.78 -14.71
C GLU A 52 -0.36 8.44 -15.50
N LYS A 53 0.09 7.75 -16.54
CA LYS A 53 1.02 8.34 -17.49
C LYS A 53 0.23 9.21 -18.47
N PRO A 54 0.61 10.48 -18.66
CA PRO A 54 0.02 11.31 -19.69
C PRO A 54 0.20 10.72 -21.09
N ASP A 55 -0.83 10.79 -21.91
CA ASP A 55 -0.78 10.29 -23.27
C ASP A 55 0.01 11.22 -24.19
N GLY A 56 0.75 10.62 -25.11
CA GLY A 56 1.53 11.32 -26.13
C GLY A 56 2.77 12.01 -25.55
N TRP A 57 3.45 12.73 -26.45
CA TRP A 57 4.63 13.51 -26.10
C TRP A 57 4.23 14.86 -25.52
N ARG A 58 4.94 15.26 -24.48
CA ARG A 58 4.67 16.49 -23.75
C ARG A 58 5.88 17.44 -23.79
N GLN A 59 5.57 18.72 -23.66
CA GLN A 59 6.54 19.78 -23.48
C GLN A 59 6.04 20.70 -22.37
N GLY A 60 6.95 21.21 -21.56
CA GLY A 60 6.59 22.06 -20.43
C GLY A 60 5.96 21.30 -19.28
N GLU A 61 5.24 22.01 -18.45
CA GLU A 61 4.59 21.44 -17.26
C GLU A 61 3.41 20.56 -17.65
N THR A 62 3.37 19.37 -17.07
CA THR A 62 2.31 18.39 -17.33
C THR A 62 1.83 17.78 -16.01
N ALA A 63 0.52 17.74 -15.81
CA ALA A 63 -0.08 17.09 -14.65
C ALA A 63 -0.11 15.57 -14.82
N VAL A 64 0.29 14.86 -13.77
CA VAL A 64 0.20 13.41 -13.65
C VAL A 64 -0.92 13.11 -12.67
N ALA A 65 -1.97 12.47 -13.12
CA ALA A 65 -3.10 12.12 -12.28
C ALA A 65 -2.76 10.94 -11.35
N ILE A 66 -3.26 11.03 -10.13
CA ILE A 66 -3.09 10.04 -9.07
C ILE A 66 -4.47 9.66 -8.57
N THR A 67 -4.79 8.39 -8.68
CA THR A 67 -6.05 7.82 -8.20
C THR A 67 -5.78 6.78 -7.12
N VAL A 68 -6.54 6.83 -6.05
CA VAL A 68 -6.47 5.84 -4.96
C VAL A 68 -7.84 5.20 -4.82
N ASP A 69 -7.89 3.91 -5.07
CA ASP A 69 -9.10 3.11 -4.91
C ASP A 69 -9.01 2.26 -3.63
N ALA A 70 -9.88 2.55 -2.70
CA ALA A 70 -10.00 1.85 -1.43
C ALA A 70 -11.33 1.06 -1.32
N SER A 71 -12.05 0.88 -2.42
CA SER A 71 -13.37 0.24 -2.44
C SER A 71 -13.37 -1.21 -1.93
N HIS A 72 -12.23 -1.87 -2.06
CA HIS A 72 -12.01 -3.26 -1.61
C HIS A 72 -11.46 -3.36 -0.18
N MET A 73 -11.21 -2.22 0.47
CA MET A 73 -10.69 -2.18 1.83
C MET A 73 -11.80 -2.50 2.84
N PRO A 74 -11.43 -2.99 4.04
CA PRO A 74 -12.40 -3.29 5.09
C PRO A 74 -13.24 -2.08 5.49
N GLU A 75 -14.42 -2.35 6.01
CA GLU A 75 -15.28 -1.31 6.59
C GLU A 75 -14.53 -0.54 7.68
N GLY A 76 -14.64 0.77 7.67
CA GLY A 76 -13.91 1.65 8.58
C GLY A 76 -12.55 2.12 8.06
N PHE A 77 -12.07 1.60 6.94
CA PHE A 77 -10.86 2.13 6.32
C PHE A 77 -11.08 3.56 5.82
N SER A 78 -10.15 4.43 6.12
CA SER A 78 -10.18 5.82 5.66
C SER A 78 -8.80 6.28 5.22
N ILE A 79 -8.77 7.17 4.25
CA ILE A 79 -7.54 7.82 3.80
C ILE A 79 -7.50 9.21 4.42
N THR A 80 -6.43 9.53 5.14
CA THR A 80 -6.24 10.82 5.78
C THR A 80 -5.38 11.76 4.95
N LYS A 81 -4.43 11.21 4.17
CA LYS A 81 -3.50 12.03 3.40
C LYS A 81 -2.98 11.29 2.18
N ILE A 82 -2.87 12.00 1.07
CA ILE A 82 -2.21 11.54 -0.14
C ILE A 82 -1.11 12.55 -0.47
N GLU A 83 0.12 12.10 -0.55
CA GLU A 83 1.27 12.91 -0.91
C GLU A 83 1.97 12.34 -2.13
N ALA A 84 2.50 13.23 -2.94
CA ALA A 84 3.29 12.85 -4.12
C ALA A 84 4.55 13.68 -4.22
N LYS A 85 5.58 13.13 -4.85
CA LYS A 85 6.78 13.85 -5.22
C LYS A 85 7.24 13.44 -6.61
N ALA A 86 7.82 14.38 -7.31
CA ALA A 86 8.42 14.20 -8.61
C ALA A 86 9.94 14.06 -8.48
N GLY A 87 10.47 12.93 -8.92
CA GLY A 87 11.87 12.59 -8.76
C GLY A 87 12.27 12.10 -7.36
N LYS A 88 13.38 11.41 -7.28
CA LYS A 88 13.88 10.84 -6.02
C LYS A 88 14.13 11.91 -4.96
N ASP A 89 14.69 13.04 -5.37
CA ASP A 89 15.09 14.14 -4.49
C ASP A 89 14.02 15.24 -4.37
N GLY A 90 12.84 15.02 -4.98
CA GLY A 90 11.71 15.94 -4.91
C GLY A 90 11.11 16.02 -3.51
N SER A 91 10.49 17.15 -3.21
CA SER A 91 9.76 17.36 -1.96
C SER A 91 8.36 16.76 -2.04
N TRP A 92 7.89 16.18 -0.94
CA TRP A 92 6.54 15.67 -0.82
C TRP A 92 5.53 16.82 -0.82
N GLN A 93 4.53 16.71 -1.66
CA GLN A 93 3.43 17.66 -1.78
C GLN A 93 2.12 16.97 -1.44
N ASP A 94 1.27 17.65 -0.69
CA ASP A 94 -0.08 17.15 -0.40
C ASP A 94 -0.95 17.28 -1.65
N VAL A 95 -1.42 16.15 -2.14
CA VAL A 95 -2.29 16.05 -3.31
C VAL A 95 -3.66 15.45 -2.99
N THR A 96 -4.01 15.41 -1.71
CA THR A 96 -5.28 14.83 -1.23
C THR A 96 -6.50 15.47 -1.92
N GLY A 97 -6.48 16.77 -2.13
CA GLY A 97 -7.61 17.51 -2.71
C GLY A 97 -7.62 17.57 -4.23
N ASN A 98 -6.45 17.55 -4.88
CA ASN A 98 -6.34 17.74 -6.33
C ASN A 98 -6.02 16.46 -7.12
N GLY A 99 -5.54 15.40 -6.45
CA GLY A 99 -5.27 14.12 -7.09
C GLY A 99 -4.25 14.15 -8.22
N SER A 100 -3.34 15.13 -8.23
CA SER A 100 -2.34 15.25 -9.29
C SER A 100 -1.07 15.96 -8.83
N ILE A 101 0.02 15.68 -9.53
CA ILE A 101 1.31 16.37 -9.37
C ILE A 101 1.83 16.80 -10.73
N SER A 102 2.43 18.00 -10.80
CA SER A 102 3.06 18.51 -12.00
C SER A 102 4.48 18.00 -12.15
N ILE A 103 4.84 17.67 -13.40
CA ILE A 103 6.19 17.30 -13.81
C ILE A 103 6.60 18.13 -15.03
N THR A 104 7.90 18.35 -15.19
CA THR A 104 8.46 19.13 -16.30
C THR A 104 9.42 18.33 -17.19
N GLY A 105 9.56 17.04 -16.94
CA GLY A 105 10.47 16.17 -17.68
C GLY A 105 10.26 14.70 -17.34
N ASN A 106 11.03 13.85 -17.99
CA ASN A 106 11.02 12.41 -17.71
C ASN A 106 11.56 12.15 -16.31
N GLN A 107 10.71 11.62 -15.43
CA GLN A 107 11.08 11.33 -14.05
C GLN A 107 10.15 10.32 -13.42
N THR A 108 10.52 9.81 -12.26
CA THR A 108 9.69 8.89 -11.49
C THR A 108 8.82 9.71 -10.53
N VAL A 109 7.53 9.46 -10.56
CA VAL A 109 6.59 10.00 -9.57
C VAL A 109 6.43 8.98 -8.45
N TYR A 110 6.57 9.43 -7.23
CA TYR A 110 6.35 8.65 -6.01
C TYR A 110 5.10 9.16 -5.34
N VAL A 111 4.28 8.23 -4.88
CA VAL A 111 3.04 8.52 -4.15
C VAL A 111 3.05 7.76 -2.85
N ARG A 112 2.61 8.39 -1.78
CA ARG A 112 2.34 7.74 -0.52
C ARG A 112 0.95 8.12 0.00
N VAL A 113 0.25 7.14 0.50
CA VAL A 113 -1.09 7.27 1.07
C VAL A 113 -1.02 6.92 2.54
N THR A 114 -1.55 7.77 3.40
CA THR A 114 -1.65 7.52 4.84
C THR A 114 -3.10 7.25 5.18
N ASP A 115 -3.36 6.17 5.91
CA ASP A 115 -4.70 5.82 6.37
C ASP A 115 -5.04 6.44 7.72
N GLY A 116 -6.26 6.18 8.21
CA GLY A 116 -6.75 6.68 9.48
C GLY A 116 -6.02 6.13 10.71
N GLU A 117 -5.27 5.05 10.56
CA GLU A 117 -4.46 4.44 11.60
C GLU A 117 -3.00 4.92 11.56
N GLY A 118 -2.65 5.72 10.55
CA GLY A 118 -1.30 6.23 10.35
C GLY A 118 -0.39 5.30 9.55
N LYS A 119 -0.93 4.23 8.98
CA LYS A 119 -0.17 3.33 8.13
C LYS A 119 0.05 3.97 6.76
N VAL A 120 1.25 3.82 6.22
CA VAL A 120 1.67 4.41 4.95
C VAL A 120 1.81 3.34 3.88
N TYR A 121 1.22 3.61 2.71
CA TYR A 121 1.31 2.78 1.51
C TYR A 121 2.00 3.58 0.41
N GLU A 122 2.98 3.00 -0.24
CA GLU A 122 3.78 3.69 -1.25
C GLU A 122 3.67 3.02 -2.62
N GLN A 123 3.66 3.84 -3.65
CA GLN A 123 3.73 3.40 -5.04
C GLN A 123 4.57 4.39 -5.84
N ASN A 124 5.20 3.92 -6.90
CA ASN A 124 5.93 4.79 -7.82
C ASN A 124 5.73 4.35 -9.27
N ARG A 125 5.91 5.30 -10.18
CA ARG A 125 5.86 5.05 -11.61
C ARG A 125 6.83 5.95 -12.34
N SER A 126 7.63 5.37 -13.22
CA SER A 126 8.45 6.14 -14.14
C SER A 126 7.58 6.72 -15.27
N ILE A 127 7.60 8.02 -15.40
CA ILE A 127 6.88 8.77 -16.44
C ILE A 127 7.89 9.17 -17.53
N LYS A 128 7.68 8.65 -18.71
CA LYS A 128 8.48 8.95 -19.90
C LYS A 128 7.55 9.42 -21.00
N CYS A 129 7.28 10.71 -21.03
CA CYS A 129 6.41 11.36 -22.01
C CYS A 129 7.03 12.65 -22.58
N TYR A 130 8.26 12.95 -22.19
CA TYR A 130 8.99 14.08 -22.74
C TYR A 130 10.00 13.62 -23.76
N ASP A 131 10.03 14.29 -24.92
CA ASP A 131 11.07 14.10 -25.90
C ASP A 131 12.34 14.81 -25.43
N THR A 132 13.35 14.01 -25.16
CA THR A 132 14.66 14.50 -24.72
C THR A 132 15.67 14.58 -25.87
N GLU A 133 15.30 14.13 -27.05
CA GLU A 133 16.18 14.18 -28.21
C GLU A 133 16.04 15.52 -28.93
N LYS A 134 17.16 16.17 -29.11
CA LYS A 134 17.21 17.37 -29.99
C LYS A 134 16.98 16.93 -31.44
N PRO A 135 16.07 17.58 -32.17
CA PRO A 135 15.94 17.31 -33.59
C PRO A 135 17.27 17.58 -34.29
N THR A 136 17.83 16.55 -34.89
CA THR A 136 18.99 16.70 -35.75
C THR A 136 18.52 17.04 -37.16
N LEU A 137 18.68 18.29 -37.55
CA LEU A 137 18.42 18.71 -38.91
C LEU A 137 19.69 18.45 -39.75
N SER A 138 19.67 17.42 -40.57
CA SER A 138 20.66 17.25 -41.61
C SER A 138 20.10 17.78 -42.93
N ALA A 139 20.47 19.00 -43.28
CA ALA A 139 20.20 19.55 -44.58
C ALA A 139 21.35 19.23 -45.52
N SER A 140 21.14 18.34 -46.46
CA SER A 140 22.07 18.21 -47.60
C SER A 140 21.59 19.11 -48.72
N LEU A 141 22.38 20.15 -48.98
CA LEU A 141 22.17 21.03 -50.13
C LEU A 141 22.83 20.40 -51.34
N SER A 142 22.05 19.88 -52.26
CA SER A 142 22.53 19.45 -53.56
C SER A 142 22.47 20.64 -54.53
N ILE A 143 23.64 21.21 -54.84
CA ILE A 143 23.76 22.26 -55.86
C ILE A 143 24.06 21.55 -57.17
N ARG A 144 23.22 21.81 -58.16
CA ARG A 144 23.44 21.41 -59.54
C ARG A 144 23.86 22.59 -60.38
#